data_02c88f6ac53047b98547204e045f78c3
#
_entry.id   02c88f6ac53047b98547204e045f78c3
#
_cell.length_a   1.000
_cell.length_b   1.000
_cell.length_c   1.000
_cell.angle_alpha   90.00
_cell.angle_beta   90.00
_cell.angle_gamma   90.00
#
_symmetry.space_group_name_H-M   'P 1'
#
loop_
_entity.id
_entity.type
_entity.pdbx_description
1 polymer ?
#
loop_
_entity_poly.entity_id
_entity_poly.type
_entity_poly.pdbx_seq_one_letter_code
_entity_poly.pdbx_strand_id
1 'polypeptide(L)'
;TAERGSAARAEWRNRLEAHGDKAEFERRMAGDLPESFSLDTYIQSLIDEPQKVATRKASEMTLGEINANLPDTIGGSADLTGSNNTKAGGIGPFTADDRSGRYIYYGIREFGMAAAMNGMALHGGVIPYGGTFLVFTDYCRAAIRLSALQQARVVYVMTHDSIGLGEDGPTHQPIEHIQSLRMIPNLLVMRPADTVETAECWDIALREKDRPTVLALTRQGLPQLRTEAASENLSGRGAYRLKAAESPRRVILIATGSEVSLATECAAELEKAGIGADVVSMVCTQLFDEQDDAYKAELLPDVSPDETLRVSIEAGTTFGWDRYTMTKGLRIGIDRFGASAPAGDLFEKFGFTADAIVPQIMNKLNG
;
A
#
# COMPACT_ATOMS: atom_id res chain seq x y z
N THR A 1 -11.74 -20.96 41.50
CA THR A 1 -11.28 -20.07 40.38
C THR A 1 -12.40 -19.25 39.81
N ALA A 2 -13.58 -19.82 39.55
CA ALA A 2 -14.74 -19.12 39.00
C ALA A 2 -15.24 -17.97 39.89
N GLU A 3 -15.42 -18.21 41.19
CA GLU A 3 -15.86 -17.19 42.16
C GLU A 3 -14.89 -16.01 42.24
N ARG A 4 -13.57 -16.27 42.33
CA ARG A 4 -12.53 -15.23 42.32
C ARG A 4 -12.54 -14.41 41.01
N GLY A 5 -12.70 -15.10 39.89
CA GLY A 5 -12.77 -14.44 38.57
C GLY A 5 -14.05 -13.60 38.44
N SER A 6 -15.20 -14.07 38.95
CA SER A 6 -16.46 -13.34 38.94
C SER A 6 -16.40 -12.09 39.80
N ALA A 7 -15.81 -12.19 41.01
CA ALA A 7 -15.63 -11.04 41.90
C ALA A 7 -14.72 -9.98 41.28
N ALA A 8 -13.56 -10.37 40.78
CA ALA A 8 -12.62 -9.45 40.13
C ALA A 8 -13.24 -8.76 38.89
N ARG A 9 -14.05 -9.50 38.12
CA ARG A 9 -14.78 -8.92 36.96
C ARG A 9 -15.84 -7.93 37.40
N ALA A 10 -16.57 -8.22 38.50
CA ALA A 10 -17.58 -7.29 39.03
C ALA A 10 -16.93 -5.98 39.51
N GLU A 11 -15.81 -6.06 40.25
CA GLU A 11 -15.07 -4.89 40.68
C GLU A 11 -14.54 -4.08 39.50
N TRP A 12 -13.97 -4.74 38.48
CA TRP A 12 -13.49 -4.07 37.27
C TRP A 12 -14.64 -3.35 36.57
N ARG A 13 -15.80 -4.01 36.38
CA ARG A 13 -16.97 -3.40 35.76
C ARG A 13 -17.45 -2.16 36.54
N ASN A 14 -17.52 -2.24 37.86
CA ASN A 14 -17.92 -1.10 38.69
C ASN A 14 -16.95 0.08 38.52
N ARG A 15 -15.64 -0.18 38.44
CA ARG A 15 -14.66 0.88 38.17
C ARG A 15 -14.85 1.49 36.79
N LEU A 16 -15.08 0.66 35.76
CA LEU A 16 -15.32 1.13 34.39
C LEU A 16 -16.59 1.97 34.30
N GLU A 17 -17.70 1.54 34.93
CA GLU A 17 -18.97 2.29 34.96
C GLU A 17 -18.82 3.66 35.62
N ALA A 18 -17.96 3.77 36.60
CA ALA A 18 -17.68 5.01 37.31
C ALA A 18 -16.60 5.89 36.65
N HIS A 19 -15.93 5.41 35.61
CA HIS A 19 -14.83 6.12 34.97
C HIS A 19 -15.32 7.15 33.93
N GLY A 20 -14.81 8.38 34.03
CA GLY A 20 -15.21 9.47 33.11
C GLY A 20 -14.94 9.16 31.62
N ASP A 21 -13.88 8.41 31.31
CA ASP A 21 -13.47 8.07 29.96
C ASP A 21 -14.00 6.69 29.49
N LYS A 22 -15.07 6.17 30.12
CA LYS A 22 -15.65 4.86 29.77
C LYS A 22 -15.94 4.75 28.27
N ALA A 23 -16.61 5.74 27.71
CA ALA A 23 -17.00 5.73 26.30
C ALA A 23 -15.77 5.65 25.36
N GLU A 24 -14.72 6.41 25.66
CA GLU A 24 -13.47 6.37 24.90
C GLU A 24 -12.74 5.02 25.04
N PHE A 25 -12.72 4.45 26.25
CA PHE A 25 -12.17 3.11 26.46
C PHE A 25 -12.93 2.05 25.65
N GLU A 26 -14.27 2.08 25.71
CA GLU A 26 -15.11 1.14 24.95
C GLU A 26 -14.95 1.31 23.45
N ARG A 27 -14.89 2.55 22.94
CA ARG A 27 -14.61 2.85 21.54
C ARG A 27 -13.29 2.22 21.08
N ARG A 28 -12.20 2.47 21.82
CA ARG A 28 -10.88 1.91 21.49
C ARG A 28 -10.86 0.39 21.53
N MET A 29 -11.48 -0.22 22.55
CA MET A 29 -11.57 -1.68 22.66
C MET A 29 -12.43 -2.32 21.57
N ALA A 30 -13.44 -1.60 21.04
CA ALA A 30 -14.22 -2.00 19.88
C ALA A 30 -13.44 -1.81 18.55
N GLY A 31 -12.32 -1.10 18.59
CA GLY A 31 -11.51 -0.78 17.41
C GLY A 31 -12.17 0.26 16.50
N ASP A 32 -13.13 1.04 17.01
CA ASP A 32 -13.76 2.12 16.27
C ASP A 32 -12.84 3.35 16.19
N LEU A 33 -12.81 4.00 15.03
CA LEU A 33 -12.17 5.32 14.92
C LEU A 33 -13.09 6.39 15.54
N PRO A 34 -12.53 7.52 16.03
CA PRO A 34 -13.35 8.66 16.41
C PRO A 34 -14.22 9.13 15.23
N GLU A 35 -15.47 9.51 15.48
CA GLU A 35 -16.36 10.04 14.42
C GLU A 35 -15.79 11.28 13.73
N SER A 36 -14.98 12.06 14.45
CA SER A 36 -14.31 13.25 13.92
C SER A 36 -13.08 12.95 13.09
N PHE A 37 -12.60 11.68 13.05
CA PHE A 37 -11.40 11.34 12.30
C PHE A 37 -11.69 11.24 10.80
N SER A 38 -11.06 12.10 10.02
CA SER A 38 -11.05 12.06 8.56
C SER A 38 -9.70 12.55 8.05
N LEU A 39 -9.27 12.02 6.91
CA LEU A 39 -8.13 12.51 6.12
C LEU A 39 -8.57 13.37 4.93
N ASP A 40 -9.85 13.63 4.72
CA ASP A 40 -10.37 14.32 3.52
C ASP A 40 -9.76 15.71 3.32
N THR A 41 -9.68 16.51 4.39
CA THR A 41 -9.06 17.85 4.33
C THR A 41 -7.57 17.77 3.99
N TYR A 42 -6.88 16.78 4.54
CA TYR A 42 -5.47 16.54 4.24
C TYR A 42 -5.29 16.09 2.79
N ILE A 43 -6.09 15.14 2.31
CA ILE A 43 -6.07 14.68 0.92
C ILE A 43 -6.34 15.86 -0.04
N GLN A 44 -7.31 16.74 0.28
CA GLN A 44 -7.55 17.94 -0.52
C GLN A 44 -6.32 18.86 -0.56
N SER A 45 -5.63 19.04 0.57
CA SER A 45 -4.41 19.86 0.60
C SER A 45 -3.27 19.28 -0.27
N LEU A 46 -3.17 17.95 -0.37
CA LEU A 46 -2.21 17.30 -1.28
C LEU A 46 -2.56 17.54 -2.76
N ILE A 47 -3.85 17.60 -3.09
CA ILE A 47 -4.34 17.92 -4.45
C ILE A 47 -4.05 19.38 -4.79
N ASP A 48 -4.30 20.29 -3.85
CA ASP A 48 -4.10 21.73 -4.04
C ASP A 48 -2.60 22.11 -4.16
N GLU A 49 -1.73 21.36 -3.49
CA GLU A 49 -0.27 21.56 -3.49
C GLU A 49 0.48 20.27 -3.90
N PRO A 50 0.47 19.91 -5.20
CA PRO A 50 1.11 18.71 -5.71
C PRO A 50 2.60 18.64 -5.41
N GLN A 51 3.07 17.51 -4.91
CA GLN A 51 4.46 17.30 -4.51
C GLN A 51 5.11 16.12 -5.23
N LYS A 52 6.40 16.24 -5.54
CA LYS A 52 7.21 15.12 -6.02
C LYS A 52 8.02 14.55 -4.87
N VAL A 53 7.51 13.49 -4.25
CA VAL A 53 8.18 12.83 -3.12
C VAL A 53 8.10 11.31 -3.25
N ALA A 54 8.96 10.60 -2.53
CA ALA A 54 8.85 9.14 -2.40
C ALA A 54 7.58 8.78 -1.62
N THR A 55 6.91 7.67 -1.95
CA THR A 55 5.70 7.29 -1.24
C THR A 55 5.97 6.93 0.24
N ARG A 56 7.20 6.49 0.61
CA ARG A 56 7.60 6.40 2.02
C ARG A 56 7.58 7.76 2.74
N LYS A 57 7.94 8.87 2.03
CA LYS A 57 7.88 10.23 2.59
C LYS A 57 6.44 10.73 2.65
N ALA A 58 5.63 10.43 1.63
CA ALA A 58 4.20 10.68 1.65
C ALA A 58 3.52 9.98 2.84
N SER A 59 3.91 8.73 3.12
CA SER A 59 3.46 7.97 4.30
C SER A 59 3.87 8.65 5.62
N GLU A 60 5.09 9.17 5.74
CA GLU A 60 5.52 9.93 6.94
C GLU A 60 4.67 11.20 7.12
N MET A 61 4.41 11.92 6.03
CA MET A 61 3.55 13.12 6.05
C MET A 61 2.14 12.78 6.50
N THR A 62 1.55 11.72 5.94
CA THR A 62 0.23 11.21 6.33
C THR A 62 0.20 10.74 7.79
N LEU A 63 1.26 10.07 8.26
CA LEU A 63 1.42 9.69 9.67
C LEU A 63 1.47 10.91 10.59
N GLY A 64 1.98 12.05 10.12
CA GLY A 64 1.92 13.33 10.85
C GLY A 64 0.49 13.71 11.18
N GLU A 65 -0.39 13.71 10.17
CA GLU A 65 -1.82 13.99 10.32
C GLU A 65 -2.53 12.92 11.17
N ILE A 66 -2.27 11.64 10.92
CA ILE A 66 -2.85 10.54 11.68
C ILE A 66 -2.49 10.67 13.15
N ASN A 67 -1.21 10.81 13.48
CA ASN A 67 -0.75 10.82 14.87
C ASN A 67 -1.19 12.07 15.65
N ALA A 68 -1.45 13.18 14.96
CA ALA A 68 -1.99 14.38 15.57
C ALA A 68 -3.48 14.24 15.95
N ASN A 69 -4.26 13.49 15.14
CA ASN A 69 -5.70 13.41 15.24
C ASN A 69 -6.22 12.05 15.74
N LEU A 70 -5.38 11.01 15.76
CA LEU A 70 -5.74 9.65 16.17
C LEU A 70 -4.75 9.13 17.24
N PRO A 71 -5.09 9.23 18.53
CA PRO A 71 -4.22 8.78 19.61
C PRO A 71 -4.15 7.25 19.76
N ASP A 72 -4.92 6.51 18.99
CA ASP A 72 -5.00 5.04 19.06
C ASP A 72 -3.80 4.34 18.41
N THR A 73 -3.04 5.05 17.58
CA THR A 73 -1.92 4.45 16.86
C THR A 73 -0.69 4.24 17.74
N ILE A 74 0.00 3.13 17.52
CA ILE A 74 1.34 2.87 18.06
C ILE A 74 2.26 2.40 16.95
N GLY A 75 3.31 3.15 16.69
CA GLY A 75 4.23 2.93 15.58
C GLY A 75 5.52 2.23 15.97
N GLY A 76 6.29 1.82 14.97
CA GLY A 76 7.63 1.30 15.19
C GLY A 76 8.39 0.96 13.91
N SER A 77 9.62 0.49 14.09
CA SER A 77 10.44 -0.03 12.99
C SER A 77 11.46 -1.06 13.50
N ALA A 78 11.79 -2.02 12.64
CA ALA A 78 12.84 -2.99 12.86
C ALA A 78 14.21 -2.40 12.50
N ASP A 79 14.67 -1.44 13.32
CA ASP A 79 15.94 -0.72 13.21
C ASP A 79 16.16 0.11 11.93
N LEU A 80 15.09 0.44 11.23
CA LEU A 80 15.11 1.19 9.97
C LEU A 80 14.27 2.48 10.03
N THR A 81 14.09 3.07 11.22
CA THR A 81 13.21 4.22 11.45
C THR A 81 13.39 5.35 10.43
N GLY A 82 14.64 5.81 10.24
CA GLY A 82 14.95 6.89 9.30
C GLY A 82 14.82 6.50 7.83
N SER A 83 14.99 5.21 7.51
CA SER A 83 14.84 4.70 6.13
C SER A 83 13.39 4.40 5.78
N ASN A 84 12.60 3.93 6.75
CA ASN A 84 11.18 3.63 6.54
C ASN A 84 10.28 4.85 6.69
N ASN A 85 10.77 5.94 7.30
CA ASN A 85 9.97 7.14 7.59
C ASN A 85 8.71 6.83 8.42
N THR A 86 8.82 5.94 9.42
CA THR A 86 7.69 5.49 10.25
C THR A 86 7.49 6.32 11.50
N LYS A 87 8.43 7.20 11.86
CA LYS A 87 8.33 8.09 13.01
C LYS A 87 8.01 9.51 12.56
N ALA A 88 6.74 9.83 12.52
CA ALA A 88 6.30 11.21 12.32
C ALA A 88 6.58 12.09 13.54
N GLY A 89 6.56 13.42 13.33
CA GLY A 89 6.73 14.37 14.42
C GLY A 89 5.66 14.22 15.51
N GLY A 90 5.96 14.68 16.71
CA GLY A 90 4.99 14.74 17.82
C GLY A 90 4.81 13.45 18.64
N ILE A 91 5.42 12.33 18.25
CA ILE A 91 5.37 11.09 19.02
C ILE A 91 6.71 10.74 19.65
N GLY A 92 6.70 10.49 20.98
CA GLY A 92 7.86 10.05 21.74
C GLY A 92 8.06 8.52 21.68
N PRO A 93 9.24 8.03 22.07
CA PRO A 93 9.51 6.60 22.19
C PRO A 93 8.75 6.00 23.37
N PHE A 94 8.19 4.82 23.17
CA PHE A 94 7.65 3.98 24.24
C PHE A 94 8.78 3.16 24.84
N THR A 95 9.10 3.41 26.11
CA THR A 95 10.23 2.75 26.81
C THR A 95 9.80 2.12 28.13
N ALA A 96 10.69 1.40 28.79
CA ALA A 96 10.45 0.85 30.12
C ALA A 96 10.26 1.95 31.19
N ASP A 97 10.96 3.06 31.03
CA ASP A 97 10.95 4.18 31.99
C ASP A 97 9.86 5.20 31.67
N ASP A 98 9.51 5.36 30.39
CA ASP A 98 8.47 6.26 29.92
C ASP A 98 7.52 5.53 28.93
N ARG A 99 6.30 5.27 29.39
CA ARG A 99 5.26 4.59 28.62
C ARG A 99 4.24 5.55 27.98
N SER A 100 4.49 6.84 28.04
CA SER A 100 3.62 7.84 27.41
C SER A 100 3.85 7.95 25.90
N GLY A 101 5.01 7.50 25.40
CA GLY A 101 5.34 7.50 23.99
C GLY A 101 4.51 6.50 23.20
N ARG A 102 4.44 6.74 21.87
CA ARG A 102 3.68 5.90 20.92
C ARG A 102 4.56 5.36 19.78
N TYR A 103 5.88 5.24 20.01
CA TYR A 103 6.82 4.70 19.02
C TYR A 103 7.76 3.68 19.66
N ILE A 104 7.86 2.49 19.04
CA ILE A 104 8.69 1.37 19.53
C ILE A 104 9.86 1.15 18.59
N TYR A 105 11.08 1.19 19.13
CA TYR A 105 12.28 0.76 18.44
C TYR A 105 12.47 -0.76 18.65
N TYR A 106 12.07 -1.56 17.67
CA TYR A 106 12.10 -3.02 17.80
C TYR A 106 13.50 -3.63 17.67
N GLY A 107 14.49 -2.85 17.16
CA GLY A 107 15.80 -3.37 16.79
C GLY A 107 15.69 -4.27 15.55
N ILE A 108 16.76 -4.97 15.19
CA ILE A 108 16.81 -5.89 14.03
C ILE A 108 16.00 -7.16 14.34
N ARG A 109 14.68 -7.05 14.31
CA ARG A 109 13.74 -8.11 14.75
C ARG A 109 12.41 -8.02 13.99
N GLU A 110 12.42 -8.25 12.70
CA GLU A 110 11.23 -8.15 11.83
C GLU A 110 10.11 -9.09 12.29
N PHE A 111 10.46 -10.34 12.58
CA PHE A 111 9.48 -11.31 13.12
C PHE A 111 8.95 -10.87 14.49
N GLY A 112 9.86 -10.45 15.39
CA GLY A 112 9.49 -9.99 16.73
C GLY A 112 8.57 -8.76 16.70
N MET A 113 8.87 -7.79 15.81
CA MET A 113 8.03 -6.63 15.54
C MET A 113 6.62 -7.05 15.08
N ALA A 114 6.55 -7.86 14.02
CA ALA A 114 5.29 -8.29 13.45
C ALA A 114 4.45 -9.12 14.44
N ALA A 115 5.08 -10.03 15.20
CA ALA A 115 4.41 -10.82 16.24
C ALA A 115 3.91 -9.96 17.41
N ALA A 116 4.69 -8.95 17.84
CA ALA A 116 4.26 -8.00 18.87
C ALA A 116 3.08 -7.16 18.39
N MET A 117 3.09 -6.69 17.14
CA MET A 117 1.96 -5.96 16.54
C MET A 117 0.70 -6.83 16.48
N ASN A 118 0.82 -8.13 16.15
CA ASN A 118 -0.31 -9.06 16.21
C ASN A 118 -0.88 -9.14 17.63
N GLY A 119 -0.02 -9.27 18.63
CA GLY A 119 -0.45 -9.30 20.04
C GLY A 119 -1.16 -8.03 20.46
N MET A 120 -0.66 -6.86 20.06
CA MET A 120 -1.29 -5.55 20.35
C MET A 120 -2.66 -5.43 19.68
N ALA A 121 -2.76 -5.79 18.40
CA ALA A 121 -4.03 -5.75 17.66
C ALA A 121 -5.08 -6.69 18.28
N LEU A 122 -4.68 -7.91 18.65
CA LEU A 122 -5.56 -8.91 19.28
C LEU A 122 -5.98 -8.53 20.70
N HIS A 123 -5.14 -7.79 21.44
CA HIS A 123 -5.51 -7.25 22.74
C HIS A 123 -6.57 -6.15 22.59
N GLY A 124 -6.52 -5.40 21.52
CA GLY A 124 -7.39 -4.23 21.30
C GLY A 124 -6.89 -2.96 21.99
N GLY A 125 -7.59 -1.85 21.75
CA GLY A 125 -7.31 -0.54 22.35
C GLY A 125 -6.24 0.29 21.62
N VAL A 126 -5.47 -0.33 20.69
CA VAL A 126 -4.49 0.34 19.87
C VAL A 126 -4.47 -0.20 18.45
N ILE A 127 -4.01 0.62 17.50
CA ILE A 127 -3.79 0.26 16.10
C ILE A 127 -2.28 0.26 15.84
N PRO A 128 -1.64 -0.92 15.80
CA PRO A 128 -0.20 -1.01 15.58
C PRO A 128 0.16 -0.82 14.10
N TYR A 129 1.24 -0.06 13.87
CA TYR A 129 1.93 -0.04 12.58
C TYR A 129 3.43 -0.21 12.76
N GLY A 130 4.09 -0.83 11.79
CA GLY A 130 5.53 -1.06 11.88
C GLY A 130 6.19 -1.24 10.54
N GLY A 131 7.43 -0.80 10.43
CA GLY A 131 8.17 -0.74 9.19
C GLY A 131 9.45 -1.56 9.15
N THR A 132 9.72 -2.06 7.96
CA THR A 132 11.00 -2.60 7.50
C THR A 132 11.09 -2.44 5.98
N PHE A 133 12.17 -2.89 5.34
CA PHE A 133 12.20 -2.98 3.89
C PHE A 133 11.32 -4.13 3.39
N LEU A 134 10.73 -3.96 2.21
CA LEU A 134 9.81 -4.96 1.66
C LEU A 134 10.48 -6.34 1.49
N VAL A 135 11.75 -6.38 1.08
CA VAL A 135 12.51 -7.64 0.97
C VAL A 135 12.59 -8.37 2.30
N PHE A 136 12.61 -7.66 3.44
CA PHE A 136 12.69 -8.27 4.78
C PHE A 136 11.34 -8.81 5.28
N THR A 137 10.29 -8.73 4.47
CA THR A 137 9.07 -9.52 4.74
C THR A 137 9.38 -11.01 4.74
N ASP A 138 10.45 -11.47 4.12
CA ASP A 138 10.92 -12.84 4.22
C ASP A 138 11.21 -13.27 5.66
N TYR A 139 11.74 -12.36 6.49
CA TYR A 139 11.98 -12.63 7.91
C TYR A 139 10.71 -12.62 8.76
N CYS A 140 9.66 -11.92 8.38
CA CYS A 140 8.41 -11.83 9.15
C CYS A 140 7.17 -12.40 8.45
N ARG A 141 7.35 -13.06 7.31
CA ARG A 141 6.25 -13.61 6.51
C ARG A 141 5.27 -14.47 7.32
N ALA A 142 5.78 -15.33 8.21
CA ALA A 142 4.93 -16.18 9.04
C ALA A 142 4.04 -15.36 9.99
N ALA A 143 4.57 -14.27 10.58
CA ALA A 143 3.81 -13.38 11.44
C ALA A 143 2.77 -12.57 10.65
N ILE A 144 3.12 -12.06 9.45
CA ILE A 144 2.17 -11.39 8.53
C ILE A 144 1.02 -12.34 8.17
N ARG A 145 1.35 -13.60 7.83
CA ARG A 145 0.33 -14.61 7.54
C ARG A 145 -0.58 -14.88 8.73
N LEU A 146 -0.05 -14.87 9.95
CA LEU A 146 -0.84 -15.03 11.16
C LEU A 146 -1.74 -13.84 11.43
N SER A 147 -1.32 -12.60 11.12
CA SER A 147 -2.22 -11.42 11.19
C SER A 147 -3.46 -11.64 10.32
N ALA A 148 -3.25 -12.08 9.08
CA ALA A 148 -4.33 -12.34 8.14
C ALA A 148 -5.26 -13.48 8.60
N LEU A 149 -4.68 -14.57 9.11
CA LEU A 149 -5.44 -15.72 9.62
C LEU A 149 -6.27 -15.36 10.86
N GLN A 150 -5.74 -14.50 11.72
CA GLN A 150 -6.37 -14.06 12.97
C GLN A 150 -7.27 -12.83 12.79
N GLN A 151 -7.36 -12.31 11.56
CA GLN A 151 -8.14 -11.09 11.27
C GLN A 151 -7.70 -9.91 12.14
N ALA A 152 -6.39 -9.75 12.29
CA ALA A 152 -5.82 -8.71 13.13
C ALA A 152 -5.51 -7.45 12.31
N ARG A 153 -6.02 -6.28 12.71
CA ARG A 153 -5.71 -4.99 12.10
C ARG A 153 -4.30 -4.55 12.44
N VAL A 154 -3.37 -4.85 11.55
CA VAL A 154 -1.97 -4.46 11.63
C VAL A 154 -1.57 -3.75 10.33
N VAL A 155 -0.90 -2.60 10.42
CA VAL A 155 -0.40 -1.90 9.24
C VAL A 155 1.10 -2.13 9.09
N TYR A 156 1.49 -2.81 8.03
CA TYR A 156 2.89 -3.10 7.67
C TYR A 156 3.39 -2.05 6.68
N VAL A 157 4.31 -1.19 7.12
CA VAL A 157 4.93 -0.14 6.30
C VAL A 157 6.21 -0.71 5.67
N MET A 158 6.07 -1.27 4.45
CA MET A 158 7.14 -1.98 3.76
C MET A 158 7.73 -1.09 2.66
N THR A 159 8.88 -0.49 2.94
CA THR A 159 9.52 0.46 2.02
C THR A 159 10.57 -0.21 1.13
N HIS A 160 11.12 0.54 0.15
CA HIS A 160 12.10 0.01 -0.81
C HIS A 160 11.48 -1.11 -1.66
N ASP A 161 10.38 -0.78 -2.32
CA ASP A 161 9.39 -1.70 -2.91
C ASP A 161 9.80 -2.35 -4.22
N SER A 162 10.90 -1.89 -4.86
CA SER A 162 11.34 -2.39 -6.16
C SER A 162 12.82 -2.13 -6.41
N ILE A 163 13.30 -2.44 -7.64
CA ILE A 163 14.63 -2.07 -8.12
C ILE A 163 14.92 -0.56 -8.01
N GLY A 164 13.87 0.26 -7.89
CA GLY A 164 13.96 1.71 -7.72
C GLY A 164 14.64 2.15 -6.41
N LEU A 165 14.92 1.23 -5.49
CA LEU A 165 15.75 1.53 -4.32
C LEU A 165 17.22 1.77 -4.70
N GLY A 166 17.71 1.20 -5.82
CA GLY A 166 18.99 1.53 -6.42
C GLY A 166 20.18 0.69 -5.96
N GLU A 167 21.21 1.37 -5.45
CA GLU A 167 22.57 0.83 -5.27
C GLU A 167 22.71 -0.22 -4.17
N ASP A 168 21.76 -0.33 -3.24
CA ASP A 168 21.73 -1.39 -2.21
C ASP A 168 21.70 -2.80 -2.85
N GLY A 169 21.25 -2.89 -4.09
CA GLY A 169 21.43 -4.04 -4.97
C GLY A 169 20.48 -5.21 -4.72
N PRO A 170 20.79 -6.38 -5.33
CA PRO A 170 19.88 -7.53 -5.40
C PRO A 170 19.43 -8.10 -4.04
N THR A 171 20.26 -7.96 -2.99
CA THR A 171 19.92 -8.45 -1.65
C THR A 171 18.83 -7.62 -0.96
N HIS A 172 18.53 -6.42 -1.47
CA HIS A 172 17.55 -5.49 -0.93
C HIS A 172 16.38 -5.23 -1.91
N GLN A 173 16.52 -5.64 -3.17
CA GLN A 173 15.53 -5.42 -4.23
C GLN A 173 14.49 -6.55 -4.26
N PRO A 174 13.23 -6.30 -3.86
CA PRO A 174 12.17 -7.29 -3.94
C PRO A 174 11.77 -7.52 -5.41
N ILE A 175 11.57 -8.77 -5.79
CA ILE A 175 11.09 -9.19 -7.11
C ILE A 175 9.76 -9.92 -6.97
N GLU A 176 9.73 -11.03 -6.23
CA GLU A 176 8.55 -11.88 -6.01
C GLU A 176 7.72 -11.47 -4.80
N HIS A 177 8.24 -10.59 -3.94
CA HIS A 177 7.69 -10.30 -2.62
C HIS A 177 6.25 -9.75 -2.67
N ILE A 178 5.99 -8.77 -3.53
CA ILE A 178 4.64 -8.19 -3.68
C ILE A 178 3.66 -9.29 -4.09
N GLN A 179 3.99 -10.05 -5.12
CA GLN A 179 3.09 -11.10 -5.62
C GLN A 179 2.91 -12.22 -4.61
N SER A 180 3.97 -12.61 -3.92
CA SER A 180 3.90 -13.63 -2.89
C SER A 180 3.06 -13.21 -1.67
N LEU A 181 3.05 -11.90 -1.35
CA LEU A 181 2.18 -11.35 -0.30
C LEU A 181 0.73 -11.28 -0.77
N ARG A 182 0.47 -10.90 -2.04
CA ARG A 182 -0.87 -10.93 -2.65
C ARG A 182 -1.53 -12.31 -2.60
N MET A 183 -0.74 -13.39 -2.54
CA MET A 183 -1.24 -14.76 -2.41
C MET A 183 -1.72 -15.13 -1.01
N ILE A 184 -1.43 -14.34 0.03
CA ILE A 184 -1.90 -14.59 1.39
C ILE A 184 -3.37 -14.20 1.48
N PRO A 185 -4.29 -15.14 1.79
CA PRO A 185 -5.71 -14.81 1.98
C PRO A 185 -5.89 -13.76 3.07
N ASN A 186 -6.87 -12.88 2.91
CA ASN A 186 -7.23 -11.86 3.89
C ASN A 186 -6.12 -10.83 4.20
N LEU A 187 -5.14 -10.68 3.31
CA LEU A 187 -4.10 -9.65 3.40
C LEU A 187 -4.31 -8.61 2.29
N LEU A 188 -4.43 -7.35 2.65
CA LEU A 188 -4.41 -6.27 1.65
C LEU A 188 -2.97 -5.88 1.35
N VAL A 189 -2.63 -5.84 0.06
CA VAL A 189 -1.31 -5.38 -0.41
C VAL A 189 -1.53 -4.17 -1.31
N MET A 190 -1.21 -2.99 -0.78
CA MET A 190 -1.41 -1.71 -1.43
C MET A 190 -0.08 -1.12 -1.89
N ARG A 191 -0.01 -0.71 -3.14
CA ARG A 191 1.18 -0.11 -3.74
C ARG A 191 0.80 1.23 -4.38
N PRO A 192 0.77 2.33 -3.59
CA PRO A 192 0.34 3.65 -4.05
C PRO A 192 1.34 4.29 -5.02
N ALA A 193 0.82 5.07 -5.98
CA ALA A 193 1.59 5.73 -7.03
C ALA A 193 2.02 7.16 -6.69
N ASP A 194 1.37 7.81 -5.72
CA ASP A 194 1.63 9.20 -5.37
C ASP A 194 1.23 9.54 -3.91
N THR A 195 1.23 10.82 -3.58
CA THR A 195 0.90 11.31 -2.23
C THR A 195 -0.57 11.08 -1.89
N VAL A 196 -1.47 11.27 -2.83
CA VAL A 196 -2.93 11.13 -2.64
C VAL A 196 -3.28 9.66 -2.43
N GLU A 197 -2.85 8.78 -3.32
CA GLU A 197 -3.05 7.33 -3.13
C GLU A 197 -2.45 6.82 -1.82
N THR A 198 -1.29 7.37 -1.40
CA THR A 198 -0.67 6.99 -0.12
C THR A 198 -1.56 7.36 1.07
N ALA A 199 -2.14 8.55 1.08
CA ALA A 199 -3.06 8.98 2.13
C ALA A 199 -4.36 8.16 2.12
N GLU A 200 -4.91 7.89 0.94
CA GLU A 200 -6.07 7.03 0.74
C GLU A 200 -5.83 5.60 1.25
N CYS A 201 -4.65 5.04 0.97
CA CYS A 201 -4.26 3.71 1.46
C CYS A 201 -4.15 3.67 3.00
N TRP A 202 -3.65 4.73 3.62
CA TRP A 202 -3.64 4.84 5.08
C TRP A 202 -5.06 4.90 5.67
N ASP A 203 -5.98 5.67 5.06
CA ASP A 203 -7.37 5.73 5.50
C ASP A 203 -8.03 4.35 5.44
N ILE A 204 -7.85 3.63 4.33
CA ILE A 204 -8.33 2.24 4.18
C ILE A 204 -7.73 1.35 5.27
N ALA A 205 -6.42 1.37 5.47
CA ALA A 205 -5.73 0.51 6.44
C ALA A 205 -6.21 0.75 7.89
N LEU A 206 -6.55 2.00 8.23
CA LEU A 206 -7.09 2.35 9.54
C LEU A 206 -8.55 1.92 9.72
N ARG A 207 -9.34 1.92 8.66
CA ARG A 207 -10.76 1.52 8.70
C ARG A 207 -10.97 0.02 8.63
N GLU A 208 -10.04 -0.72 8.02
CA GLU A 208 -10.09 -2.19 7.94
C GLU A 208 -9.85 -2.82 9.30
N LYS A 209 -10.92 -3.34 9.92
CA LYS A 209 -10.84 -3.93 11.27
C LYS A 209 -10.37 -5.38 11.29
N ASP A 210 -10.68 -6.13 10.25
CA ASP A 210 -10.57 -7.59 10.21
C ASP A 210 -9.49 -8.07 9.23
N ARG A 211 -8.68 -7.15 8.69
CA ARG A 211 -7.60 -7.47 7.75
C ARG A 211 -6.33 -6.67 8.03
N PRO A 212 -5.17 -7.31 8.03
CA PRO A 212 -3.90 -6.57 7.99
C PRO A 212 -3.67 -5.97 6.60
N THR A 213 -2.91 -4.88 6.58
CA THR A 213 -2.54 -4.16 5.37
C THR A 213 -1.03 -4.06 5.24
N VAL A 214 -0.51 -4.34 4.06
CA VAL A 214 0.87 -4.05 3.64
C VAL A 214 0.84 -2.82 2.73
N LEU A 215 1.56 -1.78 3.10
CA LEU A 215 1.84 -0.61 2.26
C LEU A 215 3.23 -0.79 1.65
N ALA A 216 3.31 -1.09 0.37
CA ALA A 216 4.56 -1.21 -0.38
C ALA A 216 4.94 0.16 -0.95
N LEU A 217 6.01 0.75 -0.40
CA LEU A 217 6.34 2.16 -0.59
C LEU A 217 7.72 2.36 -1.23
N THR A 218 7.82 3.33 -2.13
CA THR A 218 9.05 3.63 -2.86
C THR A 218 10.11 4.33 -2.00
N ARG A 219 11.38 4.13 -2.35
CA ARG A 219 12.50 4.95 -1.90
C ARG A 219 12.68 6.20 -2.78
N GLN A 220 12.50 6.06 -4.09
CA GLN A 220 12.63 7.14 -5.07
C GLN A 220 11.41 8.05 -5.07
N GLY A 221 11.63 9.34 -5.40
CA GLY A 221 10.55 10.32 -5.52
C GLY A 221 9.70 10.09 -6.78
N LEU A 222 8.39 10.18 -6.63
CA LEU A 222 7.40 10.05 -7.70
C LEU A 222 6.67 11.36 -7.94
N PRO A 223 6.27 11.66 -9.18
CA PRO A 223 5.38 12.80 -9.45
C PRO A 223 4.01 12.51 -8.84
N GLN A 224 3.28 13.56 -8.48
CA GLN A 224 1.87 13.43 -8.17
C GLN A 224 1.08 13.32 -9.46
N LEU A 225 0.25 12.30 -9.57
CA LEU A 225 -0.57 12.00 -10.75
C LEU A 225 -2.02 12.43 -10.55
N ARG A 226 -2.53 12.30 -9.33
CA ARG A 226 -3.86 12.73 -8.93
C ARG A 226 -3.86 14.20 -8.54
N THR A 227 -4.42 15.03 -9.43
CA THR A 227 -4.51 16.49 -9.27
C THR A 227 -5.96 16.99 -9.23
N GLU A 228 -6.92 16.08 -9.25
CA GLU A 228 -8.34 16.36 -9.17
C GLU A 228 -8.97 15.64 -7.98
N ALA A 229 -9.85 16.36 -7.29
CA ALA A 229 -10.60 15.79 -6.17
C ALA A 229 -11.60 14.74 -6.67
N ALA A 230 -11.78 13.69 -5.88
CA ALA A 230 -12.82 12.69 -6.09
C ALA A 230 -13.82 12.74 -4.93
N SER A 231 -15.05 12.36 -5.21
CA SER A 231 -16.13 12.30 -4.20
C SER A 231 -16.00 11.10 -3.25
N GLU A 232 -15.09 10.17 -3.57
CA GLU A 232 -14.81 8.96 -2.79
C GLU A 232 -13.31 8.65 -2.80
N ASN A 233 -12.88 7.80 -1.85
CA ASN A 233 -11.54 7.24 -1.84
C ASN A 233 -11.40 6.25 -3.01
N LEU A 234 -10.74 6.67 -4.11
CA LEU A 234 -10.61 5.84 -5.31
C LEU A 234 -9.71 4.62 -5.10
N SER A 235 -8.71 4.73 -4.22
CA SER A 235 -7.86 3.59 -3.84
C SER A 235 -8.68 2.48 -3.16
N GLY A 236 -9.81 2.82 -2.54
CA GLY A 236 -10.76 1.87 -1.96
C GLY A 236 -11.45 0.95 -2.98
N ARG A 237 -11.48 1.35 -4.26
CA ARG A 237 -11.92 0.48 -5.37
C ARG A 237 -10.86 -0.58 -5.74
N GLY A 238 -9.64 -0.46 -5.22
CA GLY A 238 -8.52 -1.34 -5.53
C GLY A 238 -7.85 -1.03 -6.86
N ALA A 239 -8.61 -0.68 -7.87
CA ALA A 239 -8.13 -0.13 -9.14
C ALA A 239 -9.13 0.89 -9.69
N TYR A 240 -8.63 1.89 -10.41
CA TYR A 240 -9.48 2.89 -11.05
C TYR A 240 -8.80 3.44 -12.31
N ARG A 241 -9.59 4.02 -13.22
CA ARG A 241 -9.08 4.68 -14.42
C ARG A 241 -8.51 6.03 -14.03
N LEU A 242 -7.18 6.13 -14.03
CA LEU A 242 -6.47 7.39 -13.78
C LEU A 242 -6.55 8.34 -14.98
N LYS A 243 -6.39 7.79 -16.19
CA LYS A 243 -6.45 8.56 -17.43
C LYS A 243 -7.25 7.76 -18.48
N ALA A 244 -8.23 8.42 -19.11
CA ALA A 244 -8.97 7.86 -20.23
C ALA A 244 -8.20 8.07 -21.55
N ALA A 245 -8.38 7.17 -22.50
CA ALA A 245 -7.91 7.33 -23.87
C ALA A 245 -8.52 8.56 -24.55
N GLU A 246 -7.72 9.29 -25.30
CA GLU A 246 -8.15 10.44 -26.12
C GLU A 246 -8.54 10.00 -27.54
N SER A 247 -7.80 9.05 -28.11
CA SER A 247 -8.07 8.37 -29.36
C SER A 247 -8.93 7.12 -29.15
N PRO A 248 -9.45 6.44 -30.21
CA PRO A 248 -10.15 5.17 -30.04
C PRO A 248 -9.32 4.16 -29.26
N ARG A 249 -9.86 3.73 -28.12
CA ARG A 249 -9.16 2.84 -27.19
C ARG A 249 -8.77 1.51 -27.81
N ARG A 250 -7.48 1.23 -27.83
CA ARG A 250 -6.88 -0.03 -28.28
C ARG A 250 -6.02 -0.70 -27.20
N VAL A 251 -5.69 0.04 -26.12
CA VAL A 251 -4.82 -0.42 -25.05
C VAL A 251 -5.39 -0.04 -23.68
N ILE A 252 -5.22 -0.92 -22.71
CA ILE A 252 -5.40 -0.62 -21.28
C ILE A 252 -4.06 -0.91 -20.60
N LEU A 253 -3.42 0.12 -20.07
CA LEU A 253 -2.18 0.02 -19.30
C LEU A 253 -2.54 -0.10 -17.82
N ILE A 254 -2.25 -1.24 -17.21
CA ILE A 254 -2.51 -1.55 -15.81
C ILE A 254 -1.19 -1.47 -15.06
N ALA A 255 -1.04 -0.49 -14.18
CA ALA A 255 0.21 -0.29 -13.44
C ALA A 255 -0.01 -0.11 -11.95
N THR A 256 1.03 -0.30 -11.15
CA THR A 256 1.03 -0.13 -9.70
C THR A 256 2.20 0.74 -9.25
N GLY A 257 2.04 1.48 -8.18
CA GLY A 257 3.14 2.23 -7.55
C GLY A 257 3.89 3.13 -8.52
N SER A 258 5.21 3.04 -8.51
CA SER A 258 6.08 3.87 -9.36
C SER A 258 5.84 3.70 -10.87
N GLU A 259 5.31 2.57 -11.31
CA GLU A 259 5.12 2.30 -12.73
C GLU A 259 3.84 2.95 -13.31
N VAL A 260 2.98 3.53 -12.46
CA VAL A 260 1.80 4.29 -12.94
C VAL A 260 2.22 5.54 -13.72
N SER A 261 3.28 6.24 -13.26
CA SER A 261 3.83 7.38 -14.01
C SER A 261 4.38 6.94 -15.38
N LEU A 262 5.09 5.82 -15.43
CA LEU A 262 5.59 5.25 -16.68
C LEU A 262 4.45 4.82 -17.61
N ALA A 263 3.37 4.25 -17.07
CA ALA A 263 2.17 3.93 -17.86
C ALA A 263 1.55 5.18 -18.48
N THR A 264 1.55 6.31 -17.73
CA THR A 264 1.07 7.59 -18.25
C THR A 264 1.95 8.13 -19.39
N GLU A 265 3.28 7.98 -19.28
CA GLU A 265 4.21 8.32 -20.34
C GLU A 265 4.00 7.43 -21.59
N CYS A 266 3.86 6.11 -21.39
CA CYS A 266 3.55 5.17 -22.49
C CYS A 266 2.23 5.52 -23.18
N ALA A 267 1.19 5.86 -22.43
CA ALA A 267 -0.09 6.29 -22.99
C ALA A 267 0.06 7.55 -23.86
N ALA A 268 0.83 8.53 -23.40
CA ALA A 268 1.07 9.74 -24.17
C ALA A 268 1.81 9.47 -25.52
N GLU A 269 2.76 8.53 -25.52
CA GLU A 269 3.46 8.13 -26.76
C GLU A 269 2.55 7.33 -27.71
N LEU A 270 1.68 6.46 -27.17
CA LEU A 270 0.68 5.72 -27.95
C LEU A 270 -0.35 6.67 -28.58
N GLU A 271 -0.83 7.65 -27.83
CA GLU A 271 -1.77 8.68 -28.35
C GLU A 271 -1.18 9.48 -29.51
N LYS A 272 0.12 9.85 -29.47
CA LYS A 272 0.81 10.49 -30.59
C LYS A 272 0.81 9.63 -31.88
N ALA A 273 0.77 8.31 -31.71
CA ALA A 273 0.64 7.36 -32.82
C ALA A 273 -0.82 7.06 -33.21
N GLY A 274 -1.80 7.75 -32.62
CA GLY A 274 -3.24 7.55 -32.86
C GLY A 274 -3.82 6.28 -32.22
N ILE A 275 -3.12 5.73 -31.23
CA ILE A 275 -3.54 4.54 -30.47
C ILE A 275 -4.00 4.97 -29.08
N GLY A 276 -5.33 4.93 -28.87
CA GLY A 276 -5.91 5.29 -27.58
C GLY A 276 -5.55 4.31 -26.47
N ALA A 277 -5.06 4.83 -25.32
CA ALA A 277 -4.64 4.05 -24.19
C ALA A 277 -5.24 4.56 -22.88
N ASP A 278 -6.09 3.74 -22.24
CA ASP A 278 -6.48 3.98 -20.84
C ASP A 278 -5.31 3.66 -19.90
N VAL A 279 -5.14 4.47 -18.85
CA VAL A 279 -4.23 4.16 -17.74
C VAL A 279 -5.05 3.81 -16.51
N VAL A 280 -4.82 2.63 -15.97
CA VAL A 280 -5.44 2.10 -14.75
C VAL A 280 -4.39 2.03 -13.65
N SER A 281 -4.59 2.78 -12.57
CA SER A 281 -3.84 2.57 -11.33
C SER A 281 -4.47 1.42 -10.57
N MET A 282 -3.72 0.32 -10.39
CA MET A 282 -4.15 -0.86 -9.62
C MET A 282 -3.46 -0.86 -8.26
N VAL A 283 -3.98 -0.07 -7.36
CA VAL A 283 -3.42 0.14 -6.03
C VAL A 283 -3.42 -1.13 -5.19
N CYS A 284 -4.51 -1.92 -5.28
CA CYS A 284 -4.72 -3.14 -4.50
C CYS A 284 -5.54 -4.16 -5.27
N THR A 285 -4.92 -5.25 -5.66
CA THR A 285 -5.59 -6.32 -6.42
C THR A 285 -6.74 -6.97 -5.65
N GLN A 286 -6.62 -7.12 -4.33
CA GLN A 286 -7.63 -7.76 -3.50
C GLN A 286 -8.92 -6.92 -3.45
N LEU A 287 -8.80 -5.60 -3.23
CA LEU A 287 -9.97 -4.72 -3.22
C LEU A 287 -10.64 -4.61 -4.60
N PHE A 288 -9.86 -4.67 -5.68
CA PHE A 288 -10.41 -4.71 -7.03
C PHE A 288 -11.18 -6.01 -7.30
N ASP A 289 -10.65 -7.14 -6.87
CA ASP A 289 -11.31 -8.45 -7.03
C ASP A 289 -12.64 -8.53 -6.28
N GLU A 290 -12.77 -7.78 -5.19
CA GLU A 290 -13.99 -7.68 -4.37
C GLU A 290 -15.06 -6.75 -4.97
N GLN A 291 -14.72 -5.95 -6.00
CA GLN A 291 -15.71 -5.11 -6.68
C GLN A 291 -16.75 -5.93 -7.41
N ASP A 292 -17.92 -5.34 -7.66
CA ASP A 292 -18.96 -5.97 -8.46
C ASP A 292 -18.51 -6.19 -9.92
N ASP A 293 -19.18 -7.10 -10.60
CA ASP A 293 -18.81 -7.50 -11.96
C ASP A 293 -19.01 -6.36 -12.98
N ALA A 294 -19.93 -5.43 -12.73
CA ALA A 294 -20.17 -4.29 -13.61
C ALA A 294 -18.97 -3.33 -13.56
N TYR A 295 -18.47 -2.99 -12.36
CA TYR A 295 -17.29 -2.16 -12.20
C TYR A 295 -16.04 -2.80 -12.82
N LYS A 296 -15.82 -4.09 -12.55
CA LYS A 296 -14.70 -4.84 -13.14
C LYS A 296 -14.76 -4.86 -14.66
N ALA A 297 -15.95 -5.08 -15.23
CA ALA A 297 -16.15 -5.11 -16.69
C ALA A 297 -16.03 -3.72 -17.33
N GLU A 298 -16.40 -2.64 -16.63
CA GLU A 298 -16.19 -1.27 -17.10
C GLU A 298 -14.69 -0.94 -17.19
N LEU A 299 -13.93 -1.27 -16.14
CA LEU A 299 -12.52 -0.95 -16.06
C LEU A 299 -11.67 -1.86 -16.93
N LEU A 300 -11.92 -3.18 -16.87
CA LEU A 300 -11.23 -4.23 -17.62
C LEU A 300 -12.26 -5.07 -18.39
N PRO A 301 -12.81 -4.59 -19.52
CA PRO A 301 -13.84 -5.28 -20.27
C PRO A 301 -13.29 -6.58 -20.88
N ASP A 302 -14.07 -7.64 -20.78
CA ASP A 302 -13.75 -8.95 -21.37
C ASP A 302 -13.98 -8.93 -22.88
N VAL A 303 -13.03 -8.33 -23.59
CA VAL A 303 -13.03 -8.20 -25.05
C VAL A 303 -11.81 -8.89 -25.64
N SER A 304 -11.87 -9.19 -26.95
CA SER A 304 -10.72 -9.77 -27.65
C SER A 304 -9.48 -8.86 -27.51
N PRO A 305 -8.28 -9.42 -27.30
CA PRO A 305 -7.05 -8.64 -27.35
C PRO A 305 -6.81 -7.94 -28.69
N ASP A 306 -7.43 -8.43 -29.77
CA ASP A 306 -7.41 -7.77 -31.07
C ASP A 306 -8.24 -6.47 -31.09
N GLU A 307 -9.23 -6.37 -30.18
CA GLU A 307 -10.03 -5.16 -29.95
C GLU A 307 -9.37 -4.24 -28.92
N THR A 308 -8.91 -4.79 -27.79
CA THR A 308 -8.25 -4.01 -26.72
C THR A 308 -7.19 -4.86 -26.03
N LEU A 309 -5.92 -4.51 -26.23
CA LEU A 309 -4.79 -5.16 -25.58
C LEU A 309 -4.65 -4.68 -24.12
N ARG A 310 -4.62 -5.61 -23.17
CA ARG A 310 -4.28 -5.31 -21.80
C ARG A 310 -2.80 -5.52 -21.54
N VAL A 311 -2.17 -4.55 -20.88
CA VAL A 311 -0.73 -4.53 -20.59
C VAL A 311 -0.53 -4.26 -19.11
N SER A 312 0.13 -5.14 -18.39
CA SER A 312 0.56 -4.85 -17.01
C SER A 312 1.98 -4.30 -16.98
N ILE A 313 2.24 -3.34 -16.09
CA ILE A 313 3.55 -2.73 -15.88
C ILE A 313 3.81 -2.68 -14.37
N GLU A 314 4.67 -3.56 -13.85
CA GLU A 314 5.07 -3.59 -12.44
C GLU A 314 6.53 -4.04 -12.33
N ALA A 315 7.37 -3.28 -11.62
CA ALA A 315 8.77 -3.62 -11.36
C ALA A 315 8.88 -4.74 -10.31
N GLY A 316 8.40 -5.92 -10.67
CA GLY A 316 8.35 -7.17 -9.93
C GLY A 316 8.07 -8.32 -10.88
N THR A 317 7.87 -9.52 -10.35
CA THR A 317 7.63 -10.72 -11.18
C THR A 317 6.35 -10.58 -12.03
N THR A 318 6.38 -11.11 -13.24
CA THR A 318 5.21 -11.17 -14.14
C THR A 318 4.17 -12.19 -13.68
N PHE A 319 4.50 -13.05 -12.72
CA PHE A 319 3.64 -14.12 -12.24
C PHE A 319 2.32 -13.55 -11.66
N GLY A 320 1.19 -14.12 -12.10
CA GLY A 320 -0.16 -13.77 -11.62
C GLY A 320 -0.81 -12.57 -12.35
N TRP A 321 -0.07 -11.82 -13.16
CA TRP A 321 -0.62 -10.72 -13.94
C TRP A 321 -1.53 -11.18 -15.09
N ASP A 322 -1.42 -12.45 -15.53
CA ASP A 322 -2.30 -13.06 -16.51
C ASP A 322 -3.79 -13.01 -16.11
N ARG A 323 -4.08 -13.00 -14.81
CA ARG A 323 -5.43 -12.81 -14.27
C ARG A 323 -6.09 -11.52 -14.77
N TYR A 324 -5.32 -10.44 -14.93
CA TYR A 324 -5.81 -9.12 -15.34
C TYR A 324 -5.51 -8.82 -16.81
N THR A 325 -4.39 -9.30 -17.34
CA THR A 325 -4.00 -9.09 -18.73
C THR A 325 -4.57 -10.14 -19.68
N MET A 326 -5.16 -11.22 -19.17
CA MET A 326 -5.54 -12.42 -19.93
C MET A 326 -4.32 -13.12 -20.56
N THR A 327 -4.53 -14.30 -21.14
CA THR A 327 -3.45 -15.13 -21.69
C THR A 327 -2.68 -14.45 -22.81
N LYS A 328 -3.39 -13.66 -23.67
CA LYS A 328 -2.80 -12.98 -24.83
C LYS A 328 -2.29 -11.57 -24.53
N GLY A 329 -2.51 -11.03 -23.33
CA GLY A 329 -2.03 -9.71 -22.93
C GLY A 329 -0.51 -9.65 -22.82
N LEU A 330 0.01 -8.44 -22.66
CA LEU A 330 1.44 -8.19 -22.47
C LEU A 330 1.71 -7.93 -20.97
N ARG A 331 2.80 -8.47 -20.47
CA ARG A 331 3.24 -8.30 -19.09
C ARG A 331 4.67 -7.77 -19.06
N ILE A 332 4.83 -6.54 -18.60
CA ILE A 332 6.11 -5.89 -18.39
C ILE A 332 6.49 -6.05 -16.94
N GLY A 333 7.51 -6.83 -16.65
CA GLY A 333 7.96 -7.18 -15.30
C GLY A 333 9.39 -7.63 -15.26
N ILE A 334 9.82 -8.15 -14.11
CA ILE A 334 11.19 -8.61 -13.85
C ILE A 334 11.13 -10.04 -13.31
N ASP A 335 11.53 -11.02 -14.13
CA ASP A 335 11.56 -12.43 -13.76
C ASP A 335 12.99 -12.93 -13.48
N ARG A 336 13.82 -12.06 -12.90
CA ARG A 336 15.19 -12.33 -12.46
C ARG A 336 15.57 -11.40 -11.31
N PHE A 337 16.63 -11.70 -10.59
CA PHE A 337 17.15 -10.80 -9.56
C PHE A 337 17.61 -9.45 -10.16
N GLY A 338 17.52 -8.40 -9.31
CA GLY A 338 17.93 -7.06 -9.62
C GLY A 338 19.44 -6.91 -9.83
N ALA A 339 19.92 -5.69 -9.77
CA ALA A 339 21.33 -5.33 -9.90
C ALA A 339 21.64 -4.09 -9.06
N SER A 340 22.93 -3.84 -8.75
CA SER A 340 23.34 -2.64 -8.04
C SER A 340 23.76 -1.56 -9.02
N ALA A 341 22.99 -0.47 -9.09
CA ALA A 341 23.25 0.72 -9.87
C ALA A 341 22.29 1.86 -9.42
N PRO A 342 22.49 3.11 -9.85
CA PRO A 342 21.49 4.15 -9.69
C PRO A 342 20.12 3.73 -10.24
N ALA A 343 19.04 4.16 -9.58
CA ALA A 343 17.68 3.73 -9.93
C ALA A 343 17.34 3.94 -11.42
N GLY A 344 17.68 5.10 -11.99
CA GLY A 344 17.42 5.41 -13.42
C GLY A 344 18.08 4.40 -14.36
N ASP A 345 19.36 4.07 -14.11
CA ASP A 345 20.11 3.10 -14.91
C ASP A 345 19.48 1.70 -14.84
N LEU A 346 18.95 1.35 -13.66
CA LEU A 346 18.26 0.07 -13.48
C LEU A 346 16.94 0.02 -14.24
N PHE A 347 16.10 1.05 -14.15
CA PHE A 347 14.87 1.12 -14.91
C PHE A 347 15.13 1.03 -16.41
N GLU A 348 16.11 1.77 -16.93
CA GLU A 348 16.52 1.69 -18.34
C GLU A 348 17.00 0.27 -18.71
N LYS A 349 17.95 -0.29 -17.94
CA LYS A 349 18.52 -1.62 -18.17
C LYS A 349 17.49 -2.75 -18.14
N PHE A 350 16.48 -2.63 -17.29
CA PHE A 350 15.41 -3.62 -17.18
C PHE A 350 14.24 -3.36 -18.13
N GLY A 351 14.33 -2.32 -18.98
CA GLY A 351 13.34 -2.02 -20.00
C GLY A 351 12.09 -1.29 -19.47
N PHE A 352 12.18 -0.65 -18.30
CA PHE A 352 11.11 0.17 -17.74
C PHE A 352 11.23 1.63 -18.19
N THR A 353 11.13 1.83 -19.49
CA THR A 353 11.07 3.14 -20.15
C THR A 353 10.00 3.13 -21.23
N ALA A 354 9.41 4.28 -21.56
CA ALA A 354 8.43 4.36 -22.63
C ALA A 354 9.03 3.89 -23.98
N ASP A 355 10.29 4.25 -24.25
CA ASP A 355 11.02 3.84 -25.47
C ASP A 355 11.17 2.32 -25.59
N ALA A 356 11.25 1.61 -24.47
CA ALA A 356 11.35 0.14 -24.46
C ALA A 356 9.99 -0.55 -24.51
N ILE A 357 8.97 0.03 -23.88
CA ILE A 357 7.64 -0.60 -23.70
C ILE A 357 6.74 -0.33 -24.92
N VAL A 358 6.67 0.91 -25.42
CA VAL A 358 5.76 1.27 -26.52
C VAL A 358 6.00 0.42 -27.78
N PRO A 359 7.23 0.17 -28.24
CA PRO A 359 7.45 -0.73 -29.37
C PRO A 359 6.95 -2.16 -29.14
N GLN A 360 7.04 -2.69 -27.91
CA GLN A 360 6.52 -4.02 -27.58
C GLN A 360 4.99 -4.05 -27.70
N ILE A 361 4.31 -2.99 -27.23
CA ILE A 361 2.86 -2.84 -27.35
C ILE A 361 2.47 -2.76 -28.82
N MET A 362 3.13 -1.91 -29.62
CA MET A 362 2.84 -1.75 -31.05
C MET A 362 3.07 -3.05 -31.83
N ASN A 363 4.15 -3.78 -31.56
CA ASN A 363 4.39 -5.07 -32.15
C ASN A 363 3.30 -6.08 -31.80
N LYS A 364 2.82 -6.06 -30.57
CA LYS A 364 1.76 -6.96 -30.10
C LYS A 364 0.37 -6.65 -30.72
N LEU A 365 0.11 -5.38 -31.05
CA LEU A 365 -1.12 -4.95 -31.74
C LEU A 365 -1.13 -5.29 -33.23
N ASN A 366 0.04 -5.45 -33.85
CA ASN A 366 0.20 -5.68 -35.29
C ASN A 366 0.44 -7.16 -35.65
N GLY A 367 0.66 -8.03 -34.69
CA GLY A 367 0.95 -9.46 -34.87
C GLY A 367 0.01 -10.35 -34.14
#